data_85e22b3a5459c2d983ce42ac1b142064
#
_entry.id   85e22b3a5459c2d983ce42ac1b142064
#
_cell.length_a   1.000
_cell.length_b   1.000
_cell.length_c   1.000
_cell.angle_alpha   90.00
_cell.angle_beta   90.00
_cell.angle_gamma   90.00
#
_symmetry.space_group_name_H-M   'P 1'
#
loop_
_entity.id
_entity.type
_entity.pdbx_description
1 polymer ?
#
loop_
_entity_poly.entity_id
_entity_poly.type
_entity_poly.pdbx_seq_one_letter_code
_entity_poly.pdbx_strand_id
1 'polypeptide(L)'
;EIGIHLEFNIIDEYKLETLVKNLLNTLNINLAKKIETYSLHEPSRVDFEVTHKEICDIFGLMRGSYENRFFKDIKYLSDSGGRWREGHFNEWVNVENKLQVLTHPWWWFKKYPQENY
;
A
#
# COMPACT_ATOMS: atom_id res chain seq x y z
N GLU A 1 7.90 -6.82 -8.76
CA GLU A 1 8.20 -6.54 -7.34
C GLU A 1 6.93 -6.75 -6.52
N ILE A 2 7.08 -7.28 -5.30
CA ILE A 2 5.98 -7.50 -4.35
C ILE A 2 6.32 -6.72 -3.08
N GLY A 3 5.36 -5.98 -2.55
CA GLY A 3 5.45 -5.29 -1.28
C GLY A 3 4.38 -5.76 -0.29
N ILE A 4 4.39 -5.21 0.91
CA ILE A 4 3.35 -5.46 1.92
C ILE A 4 2.48 -4.22 2.15
N HIS A 5 1.25 -4.44 2.55
CA HIS A 5 0.34 -3.38 2.97
C HIS A 5 0.23 -3.39 4.49
N LEU A 6 0.57 -2.27 5.13
CA LEU A 6 0.62 -2.14 6.59
C LEU A 6 -0.56 -1.32 7.08
N GLU A 7 -1.21 -1.81 8.14
CA GLU A 7 -2.26 -1.12 8.86
C GLU A 7 -1.88 -0.98 10.33
N PHE A 8 -1.74 0.26 10.79
CA PHE A 8 -1.25 0.57 12.15
C PHE A 8 -2.37 0.76 13.19
N ASN A 9 -3.63 0.79 12.79
CA ASN A 9 -4.73 1.23 13.65
C ASN A 9 -5.34 0.15 14.55
N ILE A 10 -4.90 -1.12 14.46
CA ILE A 10 -5.67 -2.23 15.03
C ILE A 10 -4.93 -2.99 16.15
N ILE A 11 -3.62 -2.83 16.29
CA ILE A 11 -2.82 -3.72 17.15
C ILE A 11 -1.83 -2.91 17.99
N ASP A 12 -1.66 -3.32 19.25
CA ASP A 12 -0.55 -2.94 20.13
C ASP A 12 0.77 -2.99 19.36
N GLU A 13 1.57 -1.92 19.40
CA GLU A 13 2.79 -1.73 18.63
C GLU A 13 3.74 -2.95 18.69
N TYR A 14 3.88 -3.56 19.86
CA TYR A 14 4.72 -4.74 20.04
C TYR A 14 4.20 -5.96 19.28
N LYS A 15 2.89 -6.16 19.26
CA LYS A 15 2.27 -7.27 18.52
C LYS A 15 2.36 -7.04 17.03
N LEU A 16 2.21 -5.80 16.57
CA LEU A 16 2.35 -5.44 15.17
C LEU A 16 3.76 -5.73 14.66
N GLU A 17 4.78 -5.31 15.40
CA GLU A 17 6.18 -5.55 15.04
C GLU A 17 6.47 -7.05 14.85
N THR A 18 6.03 -7.87 15.81
CA THR A 18 6.20 -9.32 15.76
C THR A 18 5.48 -9.95 14.56
N LEU A 19 4.24 -9.53 14.31
CA LEU A 19 3.46 -10.03 13.18
C LEU A 19 4.10 -9.67 11.83
N VAL A 20 4.54 -8.42 11.66
CA VAL A 20 5.17 -7.97 10.42
C VAL A 20 6.49 -8.70 10.18
N LYS A 21 7.32 -8.87 11.21
CA LYS A 21 8.57 -9.64 11.10
C LYS A 21 8.34 -11.10 10.70
N ASN A 22 7.34 -11.75 11.29
CA ASN A 22 6.97 -13.12 10.94
C ASN A 22 6.43 -13.21 9.51
N LEU A 23 5.58 -12.26 9.09
CA LEU A 23 5.06 -12.18 7.74
C LEU A 23 6.20 -12.01 6.71
N LEU A 24 7.10 -11.06 6.94
CA LEU A 24 8.24 -10.81 6.06
C LEU A 24 9.14 -12.05 5.95
N ASN A 25 9.43 -12.72 7.06
CA ASN A 25 10.21 -13.96 7.07
C ASN A 25 9.53 -15.04 6.21
N THR A 26 8.25 -15.26 6.44
CA THR A 26 7.46 -16.25 5.70
C THR A 26 7.43 -15.95 4.20
N LEU A 27 7.17 -14.71 3.83
CA LEU A 27 7.13 -14.29 2.43
C LEU A 27 8.50 -14.37 1.77
N ASN A 28 9.57 -13.94 2.41
CA ASN A 28 10.92 -13.99 1.87
C ASN A 28 11.36 -15.43 1.60
N ILE A 29 11.03 -16.37 2.49
CA ILE A 29 11.32 -17.79 2.31
C ILE A 29 10.53 -18.36 1.14
N ASN A 30 9.21 -18.15 1.13
CA ASN A 30 8.33 -18.77 0.11
C ASN A 30 8.51 -18.17 -1.28
N LEU A 31 8.86 -16.89 -1.38
CA LEU A 31 9.07 -16.21 -2.66
C LEU A 31 10.53 -16.31 -3.15
N ALA A 32 11.44 -16.84 -2.33
CA ALA A 32 12.89 -16.82 -2.57
C ALA A 32 13.39 -15.41 -2.95
N LYS A 33 12.78 -14.36 -2.38
CA LYS A 33 13.04 -12.97 -2.71
C LYS A 33 12.78 -12.09 -1.50
N LYS A 34 13.68 -11.12 -1.26
CA LYS A 34 13.50 -10.14 -0.20
C LYS A 34 12.39 -9.15 -0.54
N ILE A 35 11.46 -8.97 0.38
CA ILE A 35 10.46 -7.89 0.33
C ILE A 35 11.13 -6.61 0.83
N GLU A 36 11.08 -5.56 0.04
CA GLU A 36 11.73 -4.26 0.34
C GLU A 36 10.77 -3.08 0.27
N THR A 37 9.54 -3.30 -0.18
CA THR A 37 8.55 -2.25 -0.39
C THR A 37 7.32 -2.44 0.46
N TYR A 38 6.67 -1.31 0.78
CA TYR A 38 5.43 -1.31 1.52
C TYR A 38 4.48 -0.19 1.08
N SER A 39 3.21 -0.33 1.42
CA SER A 39 2.22 0.74 1.41
C SER A 39 1.55 0.84 2.79
N LEU A 40 1.03 2.02 3.11
CA LEU A 40 0.27 2.25 4.34
C LEU A 40 -1.22 2.28 4.04
N HIS A 41 -2.01 1.69 4.92
CA HIS A 41 -3.43 1.95 4.99
C HIS A 41 -3.66 3.35 5.58
N GLU A 42 -4.48 4.17 4.93
CA GLU A 42 -4.80 5.53 5.36
C GLU A 42 -3.57 6.39 5.73
N PRO A 43 -2.62 6.62 4.81
CA PRO A 43 -1.36 7.32 5.09
C PRO A 43 -1.55 8.75 5.60
N SER A 44 -2.71 9.35 5.37
CA SER A 44 -3.06 10.70 5.86
C SER A 44 -3.27 10.77 7.39
N ARG A 45 -3.34 9.64 8.07
CA ARG A 45 -3.50 9.58 9.53
C ARG A 45 -2.21 9.62 10.31
N VAL A 46 -1.08 9.54 9.63
CA VAL A 46 0.25 9.50 10.25
C VAL A 46 1.16 10.57 9.67
N ASP A 47 2.17 10.97 10.42
CA ASP A 47 3.31 11.70 9.86
C ASP A 47 4.14 10.72 9.02
N PHE A 48 4.03 10.83 7.71
CA PHE A 48 4.64 9.85 6.80
C PHE A 48 6.16 9.80 6.93
N GLU A 49 6.83 10.92 7.08
CA GLU A 49 8.30 10.96 7.14
C GLU A 49 8.84 10.26 8.40
N VAL A 50 8.19 10.50 9.54
CA VAL A 50 8.53 9.83 10.81
C VAL A 50 8.24 8.34 10.70
N THR A 51 7.03 7.98 10.27
CA THR A 51 6.60 6.59 10.14
C THR A 51 7.45 5.82 9.12
N HIS A 52 7.82 6.45 8.00
CA HIS A 52 8.68 5.84 6.99
C HIS A 52 10.05 5.46 7.58
N LYS A 53 10.65 6.38 8.34
CA LYS A 53 11.93 6.12 9.00
C LYS A 53 11.83 4.95 9.98
N GLU A 54 10.81 4.93 10.82
CA GLU A 54 10.59 3.83 11.79
C GLU A 54 10.40 2.48 11.08
N ILE A 55 9.62 2.44 10.01
CA ILE A 55 9.41 1.22 9.21
C ILE A 55 10.72 0.73 8.61
N CYS A 56 11.55 1.63 8.07
CA CYS A 56 12.86 1.28 7.55
C CYS A 56 13.78 0.70 8.63
N ASP A 57 13.83 1.34 9.78
CA ASP A 57 14.70 0.95 10.89
C ASP A 57 14.27 -0.39 11.52
N ILE A 58 12.98 -0.60 11.71
CA ILE A 58 12.44 -1.79 12.39
C ILE A 58 12.36 -3.02 11.48
N PHE A 59 11.94 -2.84 10.23
CA PHE A 59 11.61 -3.95 9.32
C PHE A 59 12.59 -4.13 8.17
N GLY A 60 13.50 -3.19 7.96
CA GLY A 60 14.41 -3.21 6.82
C GLY A 60 13.72 -3.01 5.47
N LEU A 61 12.53 -2.40 5.47
CA LEU A 61 11.80 -2.00 4.27
C LEU A 61 12.35 -0.66 3.78
N MET A 62 12.67 -0.57 2.51
CA MET A 62 13.44 0.54 1.97
C MET A 62 12.61 1.57 1.19
N ARG A 63 11.39 1.20 0.77
CA ARG A 63 10.57 2.02 -0.13
C ARG A 63 9.12 2.00 0.29
N GLY A 64 8.59 3.18 0.61
CA GLY A 64 7.18 3.41 0.85
C GLY A 64 6.48 3.95 -0.39
N SER A 65 5.31 3.43 -0.74
CA SER A 65 4.55 3.85 -1.94
C SER A 65 4.09 5.32 -1.90
N TYR A 66 4.16 5.96 -0.75
CA TYR A 66 3.75 7.36 -0.55
C TYR A 66 4.92 8.34 -0.42
N GLU A 67 6.15 7.92 -0.72
CA GLU A 67 7.29 8.83 -0.79
C GLU A 67 7.09 9.90 -1.87
N ASN A 68 7.53 11.12 -1.59
CA ASN A 68 7.38 12.27 -2.49
C ASN A 68 7.85 12.01 -3.94
N ARG A 69 8.88 11.18 -4.11
CA ARG A 69 9.39 10.81 -5.44
C ARG A 69 8.35 10.09 -6.31
N PHE A 70 7.37 9.40 -5.72
CA PHE A 70 6.31 8.71 -6.45
C PHE A 70 5.13 9.63 -6.81
N PHE A 71 5.08 10.84 -6.25
CA PHE A 71 4.03 11.83 -6.58
C PHE A 71 4.48 12.92 -7.54
N LYS A 72 5.80 13.14 -7.69
CA LYS A 72 6.31 14.18 -8.60
C LYS A 72 6.28 13.76 -10.07
N ASP A 73 6.66 12.50 -10.34
CA ASP A 73 6.91 12.02 -11.71
C ASP A 73 6.02 10.83 -12.08
N ILE A 74 5.02 10.53 -11.26
CA ILE A 74 4.12 9.39 -11.43
C ILE A 74 2.69 9.88 -11.21
N LYS A 75 1.81 9.62 -12.17
CA LYS A 75 0.38 9.92 -12.01
C LYS A 75 -0.24 8.93 -11.03
N TYR A 76 -0.74 9.43 -9.92
CA TYR A 76 -1.47 8.65 -8.92
C TYR A 76 -2.96 8.61 -9.25
N LEU A 77 -3.54 7.42 -9.24
CA LEU A 77 -4.96 7.16 -9.45
C LEU A 77 -5.48 6.23 -8.35
N SER A 78 -6.70 6.46 -7.91
CA SER A 78 -7.32 5.63 -6.88
C SER A 78 -8.81 5.47 -7.09
N ASP A 79 -9.33 4.27 -6.78
CA ASP A 79 -10.75 3.97 -6.69
C ASP A 79 -11.32 4.15 -5.27
N SER A 80 -10.60 4.85 -4.39
CA SER A 80 -11.00 5.09 -3.01
C SER A 80 -12.40 5.68 -2.90
N GLY A 81 -13.24 5.08 -2.05
CA GLY A 81 -14.65 5.44 -1.91
C GLY A 81 -15.51 4.99 -3.09
N GLY A 82 -15.08 3.99 -3.86
CA GLY A 82 -15.80 3.43 -5.00
C GLY A 82 -15.85 4.34 -6.22
N ARG A 83 -14.96 5.33 -6.32
CA ARG A 83 -14.96 6.31 -7.42
C ARG A 83 -13.57 6.59 -7.93
N TRP A 84 -13.41 6.54 -9.24
CA TRP A 84 -12.23 7.07 -9.94
C TRP A 84 -12.39 8.58 -10.13
N ARG A 85 -11.84 9.37 -9.19
CA ARG A 85 -12.05 10.83 -9.18
C ARG A 85 -11.43 11.55 -10.36
N GLU A 86 -10.36 11.02 -10.90
CA GLU A 86 -9.62 11.58 -12.02
C GLU A 86 -9.77 10.78 -13.32
N GLY A 87 -10.85 10.00 -13.46
CA GLY A 87 -11.05 9.07 -14.55
C GLY A 87 -10.45 7.69 -14.29
N HIS A 88 -10.94 6.69 -15.01
CA HIS A 88 -10.48 5.31 -14.87
C HIS A 88 -9.05 5.15 -15.39
N PHE A 89 -8.26 4.27 -14.78
CA PHE A 89 -6.84 4.11 -15.15
C PHE A 89 -6.62 3.81 -16.65
N ASN A 90 -7.56 3.16 -17.32
CA ASN A 90 -7.49 2.91 -18.77
C ASN A 90 -7.40 4.18 -19.60
N GLU A 91 -7.91 5.30 -19.14
CA GLU A 91 -7.84 6.59 -19.82
C GLU A 91 -6.42 7.16 -19.79
N TRP A 92 -5.64 6.76 -18.80
CA TRP A 92 -4.29 7.26 -18.54
C TRP A 92 -3.16 6.39 -19.06
N VAL A 93 -3.41 5.11 -19.33
CA VAL A 93 -2.38 4.12 -19.75
C VAL A 93 -1.60 4.58 -21.01
N ASN A 94 -2.24 5.31 -21.92
CA ASN A 94 -1.60 5.81 -23.12
C ASN A 94 -1.20 7.30 -23.05
N VAL A 95 -1.49 7.96 -21.94
CA VAL A 95 -1.25 9.39 -21.73
C VAL A 95 -0.01 9.60 -20.86
N GLU A 96 0.09 8.82 -19.81
CA GLU A 96 1.16 8.94 -18.83
C GLU A 96 2.18 7.80 -18.95
N ASN A 97 3.46 8.14 -18.84
CA ASN A 97 4.53 7.16 -18.90
C ASN A 97 4.62 6.27 -17.66
N LYS A 98 4.14 6.76 -16.53
CA LYS A 98 4.17 6.04 -15.23
C LYS A 98 2.89 6.29 -14.47
N LEU A 99 2.27 5.22 -14.04
CA LEU A 99 1.06 5.24 -13.22
C LEU A 99 1.31 4.52 -11.90
N GLN A 100 0.84 5.12 -10.81
CA GLN A 100 0.63 4.45 -9.54
C GLN A 100 -0.87 4.30 -9.34
N VAL A 101 -1.35 3.07 -9.29
CA VAL A 101 -2.78 2.78 -9.23
C VAL A 101 -3.08 2.05 -7.91
N LEU A 102 -3.92 2.67 -7.09
CA LEU A 102 -4.49 2.06 -5.90
C LEU A 102 -5.89 1.53 -6.22
N THR A 103 -6.09 0.26 -5.96
CA THR A 103 -7.40 -0.39 -6.18
C THR A 103 -7.83 -1.12 -4.92
N HIS A 104 -9.13 -1.15 -4.70
CA HIS A 104 -9.74 -1.86 -3.59
C HIS A 104 -10.70 -2.92 -4.14
N PRO A 105 -10.40 -4.21 -4.00
CA PRO A 105 -11.26 -5.31 -4.47
C PRO A 105 -12.71 -5.21 -3.95
N TRP A 106 -12.90 -4.52 -2.85
CA TRP A 106 -14.19 -4.23 -2.27
C TRP A 106 -15.18 -3.58 -3.25
N TRP A 107 -14.70 -2.71 -4.13
CA TRP A 107 -15.51 -1.98 -5.10
C TRP A 107 -15.76 -2.74 -6.41
N TRP A 108 -15.16 -3.93 -6.59
CA TRP A 108 -15.26 -4.70 -7.84
C TRP A 108 -16.55 -5.52 -7.96
N PHE A 109 -17.37 -5.56 -6.91
CA PHE A 109 -18.60 -6.31 -6.87
C PHE A 109 -19.79 -5.42 -7.21
N LYS A 110 -20.81 -5.98 -7.90
CA LYS A 110 -22.08 -5.30 -8.20
C LYS A 110 -22.87 -4.93 -6.93
N LYS A 111 -22.67 -5.71 -5.86
CA LYS A 111 -23.20 -5.46 -4.51
C LYS A 111 -22.04 -5.51 -3.54
N TYR A 112 -22.03 -4.62 -2.56
CA TYR A 112 -21.02 -4.64 -1.53
C TYR A 112 -21.02 -5.99 -0.80
N PRO A 113 -19.84 -6.57 -0.50
CA PRO A 113 -19.76 -7.82 0.24
C PRO A 113 -20.53 -7.81 1.56
N GLN A 114 -20.63 -6.66 2.24
CA GLN A 114 -21.44 -6.49 3.46
C GLN A 114 -22.94 -6.71 3.27
N GLU A 115 -23.47 -6.55 2.07
CA GLU A 115 -24.90 -6.79 1.80
C GLU A 115 -25.25 -8.27 1.65
N ASN A 116 -24.23 -9.14 1.69
CA ASN A 116 -24.39 -10.59 1.55
C ASN A 116 -24.26 -11.36 2.89
N TYR A 117 -24.20 -10.65 4.02
CA TYR A 117 -24.17 -11.22 5.35
C TYR A 117 -25.40 -10.83 6.16
#